data_7691da1e0032b1014f258427b58d4424
#
_entry.id   7691da1e0032b1014f258427b58d4424
#
_cell.length_a   1.000
_cell.length_b   1.000
_cell.length_c   1.000
_cell.angle_alpha   90.00
_cell.angle_beta   90.00
_cell.angle_gamma   90.00
#
_symmetry.space_group_name_H-M   'P 1'
#
loop_
_entity.id
_entity.type
_entity.pdbx_description
1 polymer ?
#
loop_
_entity_poly.entity_id
_entity_poly.type
_entity_poly.pdbx_seq_one_letter_code
_entity_poly.pdbx_strand_id
1 'polypeptide(L)'
;VDADDNQDAIQKINFNNNADIKTKEYTTWEDIIPALEAGTDIQAMLINDNTLSSFDEEYEEFLDSIRIVGTIELKRTIELSESDKKVNEEPFVIYISGNDEEGKILSTGRSDVNILCVIHPITRQVLLITTPRDAYINLTNPGTGAQGYDKLTHAGQWGIEGSILNLQNLYDLNIDYYVKITFTGCETIVDALGGVTINSSVDFV
;
A
#
# COMPACT_ATOMS: atom_id res chain seq x y z
N VAL A 1 -0.75 -11.60 -8.56
CA VAL A 1 0.54 -10.91 -8.59
C VAL A 1 0.70 -10.35 -9.99
N ASP A 2 1.05 -9.07 -10.08
CA ASP A 2 1.18 -8.38 -11.36
C ASP A 2 2.29 -9.02 -12.18
N ALA A 3 2.02 -9.44 -13.40
CA ALA A 3 2.99 -10.12 -14.26
C ALA A 3 4.21 -9.23 -14.54
N ASP A 4 3.99 -7.91 -14.64
CA ASP A 4 5.04 -6.93 -14.90
C ASP A 4 6.00 -6.79 -13.71
N ASP A 5 5.50 -6.84 -12.45
CA ASP A 5 6.34 -6.82 -11.26
C ASP A 5 7.28 -8.00 -11.18
N ASN A 6 6.77 -9.18 -11.54
CA ASN A 6 7.57 -10.39 -11.57
C ASN A 6 8.67 -10.30 -12.64
N GLN A 7 8.38 -9.73 -13.81
CA GLN A 7 9.37 -9.54 -14.86
C GLN A 7 10.48 -8.57 -14.44
N ASP A 8 10.14 -7.44 -13.84
CA ASP A 8 11.12 -6.48 -13.35
C ASP A 8 12.00 -7.06 -12.24
N ALA A 9 11.41 -7.82 -11.31
CA ALA A 9 12.16 -8.52 -10.28
C ALA A 9 13.12 -9.55 -10.86
N ILE A 10 12.68 -10.35 -11.82
CA ILE A 10 13.50 -11.35 -12.51
C ILE A 10 14.64 -10.70 -13.28
N GLN A 11 14.39 -9.62 -14.01
CA GLN A 11 15.43 -8.84 -14.70
C GLN A 11 16.47 -8.33 -13.71
N LYS A 12 16.06 -7.82 -12.56
CA LYS A 12 16.96 -7.33 -11.51
C LYS A 12 17.79 -8.44 -10.89
N ILE A 13 17.20 -9.63 -10.66
CA ILE A 13 17.96 -10.81 -10.19
C ILE A 13 18.99 -11.22 -11.22
N ASN A 14 18.58 -11.36 -12.49
CA ASN A 14 19.45 -11.77 -13.58
C ASN A 14 20.63 -10.81 -13.76
N PHE A 15 20.36 -9.49 -13.74
CA PHE A 15 21.39 -8.46 -13.83
C PHE A 15 22.39 -8.53 -12.68
N ASN A 16 21.90 -8.60 -11.43
CA ASN A 16 22.74 -8.58 -10.23
C ASN A 16 23.60 -9.83 -10.07
N ASN A 17 23.15 -10.98 -10.57
CA ASN A 17 23.82 -12.26 -10.37
C ASN A 17 24.43 -12.82 -11.67
N ASN A 18 24.34 -12.10 -12.78
CA ASN A 18 24.75 -12.57 -14.13
C ASN A 18 24.15 -13.95 -14.44
N ALA A 19 22.85 -14.11 -14.12
CA ALA A 19 22.10 -15.35 -14.26
C ALA A 19 21.11 -15.26 -15.42
N ASP A 20 20.67 -16.41 -15.88
CA ASP A 20 19.56 -16.56 -16.84
C ASP A 20 18.52 -17.48 -16.21
N ILE A 21 17.64 -16.90 -15.42
CA ILE A 21 16.62 -17.63 -14.69
C ILE A 21 15.48 -17.97 -15.64
N LYS A 22 15.18 -19.25 -15.76
CA LYS A 22 13.98 -19.72 -16.47
C LYS A 22 12.79 -19.66 -15.53
N THR A 23 11.70 -19.11 -16.04
CA THR A 23 10.49 -18.92 -15.27
C THR A 23 9.35 -19.80 -15.76
N LYS A 24 8.47 -20.19 -14.86
CA LYS A 24 7.23 -20.89 -15.12
C LYS A 24 6.13 -20.21 -14.32
N GLU A 25 5.02 -19.91 -14.98
CA GLU A 25 3.88 -19.27 -14.34
C GLU A 25 2.90 -20.32 -13.82
N TYR A 26 2.33 -20.02 -12.65
CA TYR A 26 1.27 -20.79 -12.02
C TYR A 26 0.12 -19.83 -11.68
N THR A 27 -1.09 -20.31 -11.76
CA THR A 27 -2.29 -19.50 -11.54
C THR A 27 -2.94 -19.71 -10.19
N THR A 28 -2.60 -20.80 -9.50
CA THR A 28 -3.18 -21.16 -8.20
C THR A 28 -2.11 -21.61 -7.21
N TRP A 29 -2.41 -21.50 -5.92
CA TRP A 29 -1.54 -21.96 -4.84
C TRP A 29 -1.50 -23.48 -4.76
N GLU A 30 -2.61 -24.12 -5.07
CA GLU A 30 -2.74 -25.58 -5.11
C GLU A 30 -1.81 -26.23 -6.12
N ASP A 31 -1.39 -25.49 -7.15
CA ASP A 31 -0.48 -25.98 -8.18
C ASP A 31 0.99 -25.66 -7.88
N ILE A 32 1.28 -24.43 -7.37
CA ILE A 32 2.66 -23.98 -7.17
C ILE A 32 3.30 -24.57 -5.90
N ILE A 33 2.54 -24.71 -4.81
CA ILE A 33 3.06 -25.22 -3.53
C ILE A 33 3.57 -26.66 -3.68
N PRO A 34 2.81 -27.63 -4.21
CA PRO A 34 3.30 -28.98 -4.41
C PRO A 34 4.47 -29.06 -5.39
N ALA A 35 4.51 -28.19 -6.41
CA ALA A 35 5.62 -28.15 -7.36
C ALA A 35 6.92 -27.65 -6.72
N LEU A 36 6.81 -26.68 -5.80
CA LEU A 36 7.95 -26.17 -5.03
C LEU A 36 8.47 -27.22 -4.02
N GLU A 37 7.57 -27.87 -3.30
CA GLU A 37 7.90 -28.92 -2.34
C GLU A 37 8.58 -30.12 -3.00
N ALA A 38 8.11 -30.52 -4.18
CA ALA A 38 8.73 -31.59 -4.96
C ALA A 38 10.14 -31.23 -5.44
N GLY A 39 10.43 -29.94 -5.67
CA GLY A 39 11.74 -29.43 -6.07
C GLY A 39 12.27 -29.94 -7.43
N THR A 40 11.42 -30.59 -8.20
CA THR A 40 11.81 -31.24 -9.48
C THR A 40 11.62 -30.31 -10.67
N ASP A 41 10.59 -29.48 -10.64
CA ASP A 41 10.18 -28.58 -11.74
C ASP A 41 10.58 -27.12 -11.43
N ILE A 42 10.36 -26.69 -10.20
CA ILE A 42 10.78 -25.37 -9.71
C ILE A 42 11.58 -25.52 -8.40
N GLN A 43 12.54 -24.65 -8.18
CA GLN A 43 13.40 -24.65 -6.99
C GLN A 43 13.19 -23.42 -6.12
N ALA A 44 12.54 -22.39 -6.64
CA ALA A 44 12.23 -21.16 -5.92
C ALA A 44 10.96 -20.53 -6.48
N MET A 45 10.29 -19.78 -5.64
CA MET A 45 9.09 -19.01 -5.96
C MET A 45 9.37 -17.52 -5.75
N LEU A 46 8.90 -16.69 -6.66
CA LEU A 46 8.85 -15.24 -6.47
C LEU A 46 7.45 -14.87 -5.99
N ILE A 47 7.37 -14.25 -4.83
CA ILE A 47 6.13 -13.81 -4.21
C ILE A 47 6.30 -12.39 -3.68
N ASN A 48 5.28 -11.56 -3.76
CA ASN A 48 5.33 -10.26 -3.11
C ASN A 48 5.05 -10.39 -1.60
N ASP A 49 5.59 -9.45 -0.84
CA ASP A 49 5.52 -9.45 0.62
C ASP A 49 4.07 -9.39 1.14
N ASN A 50 3.21 -8.63 0.46
CA ASN A 50 1.79 -8.54 0.83
C ASN A 50 1.06 -9.87 0.65
N THR A 51 1.32 -10.60 -0.43
CA THR A 51 0.73 -11.92 -0.65
C THR A 51 1.26 -12.92 0.38
N LEU A 52 2.56 -12.88 0.66
CA LEU A 52 3.16 -13.74 1.70
C LEU A 52 2.54 -13.47 3.07
N SER A 53 2.33 -12.20 3.41
CA SER A 53 1.72 -11.78 4.67
C SER A 53 0.21 -12.03 4.75
N SER A 54 -0.45 -12.33 3.62
CA SER A 54 -1.89 -12.64 3.58
C SER A 54 -2.19 -14.13 3.74
N PHE A 55 -1.17 -14.98 3.79
CA PHE A 55 -1.37 -16.39 4.08
C PHE A 55 -1.85 -16.55 5.52
N ASP A 56 -2.92 -17.31 5.67
CA ASP A 56 -3.57 -17.62 6.95
C ASP A 56 -3.15 -18.98 7.50
N GLU A 57 -3.85 -19.46 8.51
CA GLU A 57 -3.57 -20.73 9.18
C GLU A 57 -3.55 -21.94 8.22
N GLU A 58 -4.23 -21.87 7.07
CA GLU A 58 -4.25 -22.95 6.08
C GLU A 58 -2.88 -23.18 5.44
N TYR A 59 -2.03 -22.15 5.39
CA TYR A 59 -0.70 -22.19 4.78
C TYR A 59 0.44 -22.19 5.82
N GLU A 60 0.16 -22.31 7.13
CA GLU A 60 1.16 -22.25 8.20
C GLU A 60 2.24 -23.32 8.03
N GLU A 61 1.86 -24.57 7.73
CA GLU A 61 2.80 -25.68 7.51
C GLU A 61 3.72 -25.42 6.30
N PHE A 62 3.19 -24.82 5.25
CA PHE A 62 3.97 -24.41 4.08
C PHE A 62 4.93 -23.28 4.44
N LEU A 63 4.50 -22.25 5.17
CA LEU A 63 5.33 -21.13 5.59
C LEU A 63 6.51 -21.60 6.47
N ASP A 64 6.30 -22.57 7.32
CA ASP A 64 7.35 -23.18 8.15
C ASP A 64 8.36 -24.00 7.33
N SER A 65 7.95 -24.52 6.17
CA SER A 65 8.78 -25.33 5.29
C SER A 65 9.68 -24.52 4.36
N ILE A 66 9.36 -23.25 4.11
CA ILE A 66 10.10 -22.39 3.17
C ILE A 66 11.21 -21.59 3.85
N ARG A 67 12.15 -21.14 3.02
CA ARG A 67 13.19 -20.20 3.44
C ARG A 67 13.26 -19.03 2.48
N ILE A 68 13.19 -17.81 3.00
CA ILE A 68 13.45 -16.61 2.23
C ILE A 68 14.94 -16.58 1.86
N VAL A 69 15.25 -16.68 0.58
CA VAL A 69 16.62 -16.68 0.06
C VAL A 69 17.09 -15.28 -0.35
N GLY A 70 16.19 -14.35 -0.52
CA GLY A 70 16.49 -12.95 -0.82
C GLY A 70 15.25 -12.10 -0.96
N THR A 71 15.41 -10.79 -0.81
CA THR A 71 14.37 -9.78 -1.00
C THR A 71 14.80 -8.81 -2.08
N ILE A 72 13.89 -8.41 -2.95
CA ILE A 72 14.12 -7.47 -4.04
C ILE A 72 13.20 -6.28 -3.84
N GLU A 73 13.77 -5.13 -3.58
CA GLU A 73 13.00 -3.89 -3.58
C GLU A 73 12.81 -3.41 -5.02
N LEU A 74 11.58 -3.40 -5.50
CA LEU A 74 11.20 -2.72 -6.73
C LEU A 74 10.83 -1.28 -6.37
N LYS A 75 11.75 -0.36 -6.64
CA LYS A 75 11.44 1.06 -6.48
C LYS A 75 10.57 1.50 -7.65
N ARG A 76 9.30 1.63 -7.42
CA ARG A 76 8.40 2.35 -8.30
C ARG A 76 8.42 3.81 -7.88
N THR A 77 9.01 4.63 -8.71
CA THR A 77 8.94 6.08 -8.50
C THR A 77 7.75 6.59 -9.30
N ILE A 78 6.61 6.71 -8.65
CA ILE A 78 5.63 7.67 -9.10
C ILE A 78 6.19 8.99 -8.63
N GLU A 79 6.58 9.84 -9.55
CA GLU A 79 6.92 11.21 -9.22
C GLU A 79 5.61 11.89 -8.78
N LEU A 80 5.37 11.90 -7.47
CA LEU A 80 4.42 12.84 -6.90
C LEU A 80 5.00 14.22 -7.22
N SER A 81 4.33 14.99 -8.05
CA SER A 81 4.76 16.34 -8.36
C SER A 81 4.86 17.11 -7.05
N GLU A 82 6.02 17.69 -6.77
CA GLU A 82 6.15 18.61 -5.65
C GLU A 82 5.12 19.73 -5.83
N SER A 83 4.38 20.01 -4.77
CA SER A 83 3.41 21.10 -4.80
C SER A 83 4.14 22.42 -4.58
N ASP A 84 4.11 23.29 -5.60
CA ASP A 84 4.65 24.66 -5.52
C ASP A 84 3.68 25.64 -4.83
N LYS A 85 2.56 25.13 -4.29
CA LYS A 85 1.52 25.97 -3.69
C LYS A 85 2.00 26.68 -2.45
N LYS A 86 1.64 27.96 -2.36
CA LYS A 86 1.82 28.75 -1.15
C LYS A 86 0.70 28.44 -0.16
N VAL A 87 0.97 27.56 0.78
CA VAL A 87 -0.01 27.03 1.75
C VAL A 87 -0.70 28.08 2.63
N ASN A 88 -0.20 29.32 2.66
CA ASN A 88 -0.81 30.45 3.34
C ASN A 88 -1.67 31.34 2.41
N GLU A 89 -1.63 31.14 1.10
CA GLU A 89 -2.30 31.97 0.09
C GLU A 89 -3.27 31.15 -0.79
N GLU A 90 -2.96 29.88 -1.06
CA GLU A 90 -3.67 29.04 -2.03
C GLU A 90 -4.32 27.83 -1.35
N PRO A 91 -5.51 27.38 -1.81
CA PRO A 91 -6.10 26.14 -1.35
C PRO A 91 -5.23 24.94 -1.67
N PHE A 92 -5.15 24.00 -0.73
CA PHE A 92 -4.40 22.77 -0.91
C PHE A 92 -5.10 21.56 -0.30
N VAL A 93 -4.73 20.38 -0.72
CA VAL A 93 -5.31 19.11 -0.31
C VAL A 93 -4.25 18.23 0.35
N ILE A 94 -4.56 17.73 1.53
CA ILE A 94 -3.74 16.74 2.24
C ILE A 94 -4.50 15.42 2.25
N TYR A 95 -3.87 14.36 1.80
CA TYR A 95 -4.36 13.00 1.99
C TYR A 95 -3.83 12.43 3.31
N ILE A 96 -4.73 11.98 4.18
CA ILE A 96 -4.42 11.31 5.44
C ILE A 96 -4.76 9.84 5.28
N SER A 97 -3.72 9.00 5.31
CA SER A 97 -3.81 7.54 5.22
C SER A 97 -3.54 6.93 6.59
N GLY A 98 -4.48 6.19 7.14
CA GLY A 98 -4.31 5.41 8.36
C GLY A 98 -4.21 3.92 8.04
N ASN A 99 -3.20 3.27 8.60
CA ASN A 99 -2.97 1.84 8.47
C ASN A 99 -3.15 1.16 9.82
N ASP A 100 -3.79 -0.02 9.80
CA ASP A 100 -3.93 -0.91 10.96
C ASP A 100 -2.62 -1.71 11.18
N GLU A 101 -1.55 -0.99 11.46
CA GLU A 101 -0.22 -1.55 11.69
C GLU A 101 0.32 -1.00 13.01
N GLU A 102 1.03 -1.86 13.75
CA GLU A 102 1.80 -1.46 14.92
C GLU A 102 3.27 -1.25 14.53
N GLY A 103 3.89 -0.21 15.08
CA GLY A 103 5.32 0.04 14.92
C GLY A 103 5.69 0.85 13.69
N LYS A 104 6.60 0.33 12.85
CA LYS A 104 7.14 1.09 11.71
C LYS A 104 6.14 1.19 10.57
N ILE A 105 6.06 2.37 9.97
CA ILE A 105 5.30 2.60 8.74
C ILE A 105 5.96 1.81 7.61
N LEU A 106 5.23 0.83 7.07
CA LEU A 106 5.65 0.09 5.87
C LEU A 106 5.40 0.94 4.62
N SER A 107 6.21 0.75 3.59
CA SER A 107 6.04 1.46 2.31
C SER A 107 4.76 1.06 1.60
N THR A 108 4.37 -0.20 1.72
CA THR A 108 3.15 -0.78 1.15
C THR A 108 2.26 -1.31 2.27
N GLY A 109 0.97 -1.43 2.04
CA GLY A 109 0.02 -1.93 3.02
C GLY A 109 -1.38 -1.38 2.73
N ARG A 110 -2.41 -2.01 3.33
CA ARG A 110 -3.78 -1.55 3.18
C ARG A 110 -3.97 -0.21 3.86
N SER A 111 -4.68 0.71 3.19
CA SER A 111 -5.11 1.96 3.81
C SER A 111 -6.53 1.79 4.35
N ASP A 112 -6.67 1.76 5.66
CA ASP A 112 -7.95 1.52 6.34
C ASP A 112 -8.70 2.84 6.59
N VAL A 113 -7.96 3.92 6.71
CA VAL A 113 -8.50 5.28 6.84
C VAL A 113 -8.05 6.10 5.64
N ASN A 114 -9.00 6.66 4.91
CA ASN A 114 -8.76 7.52 3.76
C ASN A 114 -9.52 8.83 3.95
N ILE A 115 -8.80 9.89 4.30
CA ILE A 115 -9.38 11.22 4.52
C ILE A 115 -8.66 12.23 3.62
N LEU A 116 -9.43 12.96 2.81
CA LEU A 116 -8.93 14.16 2.13
C LEU A 116 -9.27 15.38 2.98
N CYS A 117 -8.25 16.11 3.34
CA CYS A 117 -8.37 17.38 4.07
C CYS A 117 -8.13 18.53 3.10
N VAL A 118 -9.20 19.20 2.67
CA VAL A 118 -9.12 20.36 1.78
C VAL A 118 -9.07 21.62 2.63
N ILE A 119 -7.99 22.37 2.50
CA ILE A 119 -7.75 23.57 3.32
C ILE A 119 -7.74 24.81 2.43
N HIS A 120 -8.55 25.80 2.81
CA HIS A 120 -8.55 27.10 2.17
C HIS A 120 -8.07 28.18 3.15
N PRO A 121 -6.79 28.58 3.10
CA PRO A 121 -6.18 29.42 4.15
C PRO A 121 -6.80 30.83 4.22
N ILE A 122 -7.19 31.43 3.11
CA ILE A 122 -7.77 32.77 3.07
C ILE A 122 -9.14 32.81 3.75
N THR A 123 -10.02 31.84 3.45
CA THR A 123 -11.36 31.76 4.04
C THR A 123 -11.36 31.07 5.39
N ARG A 124 -10.22 30.43 5.77
CA ARG A 124 -10.05 29.64 7.00
C ARG A 124 -11.05 28.47 7.09
N GLN A 125 -11.35 27.87 5.95
CA GLN A 125 -12.24 26.73 5.86
C GLN A 125 -11.43 25.44 5.70
N VAL A 126 -11.90 24.40 6.37
CA VAL A 126 -11.38 23.04 6.26
C VAL A 126 -12.54 22.11 5.95
N LEU A 127 -12.41 21.32 4.89
CA LEU A 127 -13.36 20.28 4.54
C LEU A 127 -12.65 18.93 4.68
N LEU A 128 -13.27 18.01 5.43
CA LEU A 128 -12.82 16.63 5.56
C LEU A 128 -13.75 15.72 4.76
N ILE A 129 -13.18 14.95 3.83
CA ILE A 129 -13.88 13.98 3.00
C ILE A 129 -13.34 12.61 3.37
N THR A 130 -14.15 11.78 4.02
CA THR A 130 -13.79 10.41 4.37
C THR A 130 -14.30 9.46 3.29
N THR A 131 -13.40 8.64 2.74
CA THR A 131 -13.74 7.60 1.77
C THR A 131 -13.65 6.25 2.46
N PRO A 132 -14.73 5.43 2.46
CA PRO A 132 -14.69 4.09 3.05
C PRO A 132 -13.61 3.24 2.40
N ARG A 133 -12.86 2.46 3.19
CA ARG A 133 -11.83 1.56 2.70
C ARG A 133 -12.36 0.51 1.72
N ASP A 134 -13.61 0.10 1.91
CA ASP A 134 -14.30 -0.89 1.09
C ASP A 134 -15.05 -0.27 -0.11
N ALA A 135 -14.85 1.03 -0.39
CA ALA A 135 -15.40 1.65 -1.59
C ALA A 135 -14.92 0.88 -2.83
N TYR A 136 -15.90 0.36 -3.60
CA TYR A 136 -15.65 -0.44 -4.80
C TYR A 136 -15.53 0.49 -6.00
N ILE A 137 -14.32 0.77 -6.43
CA ILE A 137 -14.02 1.75 -7.47
C ILE A 137 -13.12 1.15 -8.55
N ASN A 138 -13.03 1.82 -9.70
CA ASN A 138 -12.10 1.43 -10.74
C ASN A 138 -10.68 1.87 -10.34
N LEU A 139 -9.88 0.93 -9.86
CA LEU A 139 -8.48 1.17 -9.48
C LEU A 139 -7.59 1.18 -10.71
N THR A 140 -6.62 2.08 -10.71
CA THR A 140 -5.53 2.14 -11.70
C THR A 140 -4.22 1.73 -11.00
N ASN A 141 -3.56 0.71 -11.51
CA ASN A 141 -2.22 0.34 -11.05
C ASN A 141 -1.22 1.42 -11.52
N PRO A 142 -0.51 2.09 -10.61
CA PRO A 142 0.38 3.19 -10.98
C PRO A 142 1.60 2.76 -11.80
N GLY A 143 2.04 1.50 -11.68
CA GLY A 143 3.21 0.99 -12.39
C GLY A 143 2.90 0.55 -13.82
N THR A 144 1.71 -0.05 -14.04
CA THR A 144 1.35 -0.65 -15.34
C THR A 144 0.28 0.13 -16.08
N GLY A 145 -0.48 1.00 -15.40
CA GLY A 145 -1.66 1.64 -15.94
C GLY A 145 -2.87 0.70 -16.09
N ALA A 146 -2.75 -0.57 -15.70
CA ALA A 146 -3.86 -1.52 -15.74
C ALA A 146 -5.01 -1.05 -14.83
N GLN A 147 -6.23 -1.25 -15.29
CA GLN A 147 -7.43 -0.82 -14.57
C GLN A 147 -8.33 -2.01 -14.23
N GLY A 148 -8.98 -1.94 -13.07
CA GLY A 148 -9.95 -2.93 -12.63
C GLY A 148 -10.73 -2.47 -11.41
N TYR A 149 -11.95 -2.98 -11.26
CA TYR A 149 -12.78 -2.66 -10.11
C TYR A 149 -12.35 -3.49 -8.90
N ASP A 150 -12.04 -2.80 -7.81
CA ASP A 150 -11.68 -3.42 -6.54
C ASP A 150 -11.92 -2.44 -5.38
N LYS A 151 -11.70 -2.88 -4.14
CA LYS A 151 -11.80 -2.06 -2.94
C LYS A 151 -10.67 -1.03 -2.89
N LEU A 152 -10.99 0.20 -2.51
CA LEU A 152 -10.00 1.29 -2.38
C LEU A 152 -8.80 0.90 -1.50
N THR A 153 -9.02 0.15 -0.41
CA THR A 153 -7.93 -0.29 0.48
C THR A 153 -6.81 -1.04 -0.25
N HIS A 154 -7.13 -1.75 -1.34
CA HIS A 154 -6.14 -2.48 -2.14
C HIS A 154 -5.20 -1.57 -2.94
N ALA A 155 -5.59 -0.32 -3.20
CA ALA A 155 -4.69 0.66 -3.82
C ALA A 155 -3.43 0.91 -2.98
N GLY A 156 -3.51 0.79 -1.66
CA GLY A 156 -2.39 0.91 -0.74
C GLY A 156 -1.33 -0.19 -0.89
N GLN A 157 -1.65 -1.31 -1.52
CA GLN A 157 -0.69 -2.37 -1.86
C GLN A 157 0.36 -1.89 -2.88
N TRP A 158 0.01 -0.87 -3.67
CA TRP A 158 0.94 -0.19 -4.57
C TRP A 158 1.66 0.99 -3.91
N GLY A 159 1.67 1.06 -2.59
CA GLY A 159 2.23 2.16 -1.82
C GLY A 159 1.25 3.32 -1.65
N ILE A 160 1.73 4.39 -1.00
CA ILE A 160 0.94 5.60 -0.79
C ILE A 160 0.57 6.27 -2.13
N GLU A 161 1.43 6.16 -3.11
CA GLU A 161 1.25 6.67 -4.47
C GLU A 161 0.05 6.02 -5.16
N GLY A 162 -0.14 4.70 -4.96
CA GLY A 162 -1.31 3.99 -5.47
C GLY A 162 -2.61 4.53 -4.89
N SER A 163 -2.65 4.77 -3.59
CA SER A 163 -3.81 5.38 -2.92
C SER A 163 -4.05 6.81 -3.42
N ILE A 164 -3.00 7.62 -3.55
CA ILE A 164 -3.10 9.01 -4.05
C ILE A 164 -3.66 9.03 -5.47
N LEU A 165 -3.07 8.25 -6.39
CA LEU A 165 -3.52 8.20 -7.79
C LEU A 165 -5.02 7.86 -7.87
N ASN A 166 -5.44 6.85 -7.13
CA ASN A 166 -6.83 6.38 -7.20
C ASN A 166 -7.82 7.34 -6.53
N LEU A 167 -7.43 8.05 -5.48
CA LEU A 167 -8.24 9.11 -4.90
C LEU A 167 -8.30 10.35 -5.79
N GLN A 168 -7.20 10.73 -6.45
CA GLN A 168 -7.18 11.80 -7.45
C GLN A 168 -8.12 11.49 -8.61
N ASN A 169 -8.08 10.26 -9.13
CA ASN A 169 -9.00 9.81 -10.19
C ASN A 169 -10.45 9.80 -9.73
N LEU A 170 -10.73 9.37 -8.49
CA LEU A 170 -12.09 9.28 -7.96
C LEU A 170 -12.75 10.65 -7.79
N TYR A 171 -11.99 11.64 -7.34
CA TYR A 171 -12.50 12.97 -7.00
C TYR A 171 -12.19 14.05 -8.04
N ASP A 172 -11.46 13.69 -9.11
CA ASP A 172 -10.99 14.63 -10.14
C ASP A 172 -10.28 15.86 -9.53
N LEU A 173 -9.34 15.60 -8.60
CA LEU A 173 -8.60 16.63 -7.89
C LEU A 173 -7.14 16.24 -7.71
N ASN A 174 -6.26 17.22 -7.51
CA ASN A 174 -4.88 17.00 -7.15
C ASN A 174 -4.71 16.94 -5.64
N ILE A 175 -3.90 15.99 -5.16
CA ILE A 175 -3.48 15.89 -3.76
C ILE A 175 -2.08 16.49 -3.67
N ASP A 176 -1.93 17.54 -2.85
CA ASP A 176 -0.69 18.32 -2.75
C ASP A 176 0.28 17.73 -1.71
N TYR A 177 -0.25 17.16 -0.64
CA TYR A 177 0.51 16.60 0.47
C TYR A 177 -0.13 15.31 0.96
N TYR A 178 0.63 14.49 1.67
CA TYR A 178 0.08 13.33 2.35
C TYR A 178 0.70 13.13 3.74
N VAL A 179 -0.05 12.44 4.59
CA VAL A 179 0.37 11.97 5.90
C VAL A 179 -0.03 10.50 6.01
N LYS A 180 0.92 9.62 6.28
CA LYS A 180 0.67 8.21 6.57
C LYS A 180 0.85 7.99 8.08
N ILE A 181 -0.15 7.42 8.75
CA ILE A 181 -0.20 7.27 10.21
C ILE A 181 -0.52 5.81 10.54
N THR A 182 0.19 5.26 11.52
CA THR A 182 -0.12 4.00 12.20
C THR A 182 -0.78 4.27 13.54
N PHE A 183 -1.28 3.25 14.23
CA PHE A 183 -1.80 3.39 15.60
C PHE A 183 -0.78 4.01 16.54
N THR A 184 0.45 3.48 16.57
CA THR A 184 1.54 4.04 17.38
C THR A 184 1.86 5.49 17.02
N GLY A 185 1.79 5.83 15.72
CA GLY A 185 1.97 7.21 15.27
C GLY A 185 0.87 8.13 15.77
N CYS A 186 -0.38 7.67 15.78
CA CYS A 186 -1.51 8.42 16.31
C CYS A 186 -1.36 8.68 17.82
N GLU A 187 -1.02 7.65 18.60
CA GLU A 187 -0.74 7.79 20.04
C GLU A 187 0.37 8.83 20.29
N THR A 188 1.47 8.74 19.55
CA THR A 188 2.60 9.67 19.67
C THR A 188 2.18 11.12 19.40
N ILE A 189 1.32 11.36 18.41
CA ILE A 189 0.80 12.69 18.09
C ILE A 189 -0.08 13.21 19.24
N VAL A 190 -0.98 12.37 19.75
CA VAL A 190 -1.87 12.72 20.85
C VAL A 190 -1.05 13.06 22.11
N ASP A 191 -0.03 12.27 22.43
CA ASP A 191 0.85 12.51 23.57
C ASP A 191 1.64 13.82 23.41
N ALA A 192 2.16 14.09 22.21
CA ALA A 192 2.87 15.34 21.92
C ALA A 192 1.98 16.59 22.08
N LEU A 193 0.67 16.44 21.86
CA LEU A 193 -0.32 17.51 22.08
C LEU A 193 -0.75 17.64 23.55
N GLY A 194 -0.31 16.75 24.43
CA GLY A 194 -0.72 16.71 25.84
C GLY A 194 -2.08 16.06 26.06
N GLY A 195 -2.52 15.24 25.13
CA GLY A 195 -3.81 14.56 25.12
C GLY A 195 -4.89 15.31 24.33
N VAL A 196 -6.01 14.62 24.12
CA VAL A 196 -7.21 15.20 23.49
C VAL A 196 -8.42 14.96 24.40
N THR A 197 -9.32 15.93 24.48
CA THR A 197 -10.58 15.77 25.24
C THR A 197 -11.64 15.16 24.32
N ILE A 198 -12.13 13.99 24.69
CA ILE A 198 -13.22 13.31 23.98
C ILE A 198 -14.45 13.28 24.87
N ASN A 199 -15.59 13.71 24.31
CA ASN A 199 -16.89 13.57 24.97
C ASN A 199 -17.51 12.24 24.51
N SER A 200 -17.36 11.20 25.32
CA SER A 200 -17.88 9.87 25.02
C SER A 200 -19.35 9.76 25.40
N SER A 201 -20.15 9.12 24.56
CA SER A 201 -21.56 8.79 24.84
C SER A 201 -21.71 7.52 25.67
N VAL A 202 -20.64 6.79 25.91
CA VAL A 202 -20.60 5.55 26.70
C VAL A 202 -19.43 5.58 27.67
N ASP A 203 -19.63 4.99 28.85
CA ASP A 203 -18.55 4.76 29.79
C ASP A 203 -17.75 3.53 29.32
N PHE A 204 -16.43 3.64 29.30
CA PHE A 204 -15.52 2.53 29.04
C PHE A 204 -14.40 2.56 30.08
N VAL A 205 -13.93 1.37 30.41
CA VAL A 205 -12.87 1.13 31.41
C VAL A 205 -11.62 0.66 30.67
#